data_19dee1853904caee8c64ecabe8fa44f2
#
_entry.id   19dee1853904caee8c64ecabe8fa44f2
#
_cell.length_a   1.000
_cell.length_b   1.000
_cell.length_c   1.000
_cell.angle_alpha   90.00
_cell.angle_beta   90.00
_cell.angle_gamma   90.00
#
_symmetry.space_group_name_H-M   'P 1'
#
loop_
_entity.id
_entity.type
_entity.pdbx_description
1 polymer ?
#
loop_
_entity_poly.entity_id
_entity_poly.type
_entity_poly.pdbx_seq_one_letter_code
_entity_poly.pdbx_strand_id
1 'polypeptide(L)'
;MMNWWFEKGIDGFRVDAITHIKKNFEAGDLPIPDGKKFAPAFDVDMNQPGIQEWLQEMKDKSLSRYDIMTVGEANGVTPNDAEEWVGEEKGKFNMIFQFEHLGLWSTGDTKFDVKAYKQVLNRWQKQLENVGWNALFIENHDQPRRVSTWGDDKNYWYESATSHATAYFLQQGTPFIYQGQEIGMTNYPFESIESFNDVAAVSYTHLRAHET
;
A
#
# COMPACT_ATOMS: atom_id res chain seq x y z
N MET A 1 14.36 0.90 -19.68
CA MET A 1 14.00 -0.44 -19.12
C MET A 1 12.55 -0.79 -19.41
N MET A 2 11.53 0.01 -18.98
CA MET A 2 10.09 -0.31 -19.15
C MET A 2 9.72 -0.59 -20.63
N ASN A 3 10.11 0.29 -21.56
CA ASN A 3 9.80 0.11 -22.98
C ASN A 3 10.31 -1.24 -23.55
N TRP A 4 11.48 -1.68 -23.11
CA TRP A 4 12.00 -2.99 -23.53
C TRP A 4 11.10 -4.16 -23.12
N TRP A 5 10.47 -4.07 -21.93
CA TRP A 5 9.51 -5.08 -21.49
C TRP A 5 8.20 -4.98 -22.25
N PHE A 6 7.70 -3.77 -22.51
CA PHE A 6 6.50 -3.58 -23.34
C PHE A 6 6.67 -4.13 -24.74
N GLU A 7 7.86 -3.92 -25.35
CA GLU A 7 8.22 -4.52 -26.67
C GLU A 7 8.30 -6.04 -26.62
N LYS A 8 8.39 -6.67 -25.44
CA LYS A 8 8.31 -8.11 -25.24
C LYS A 8 6.85 -8.61 -25.03
N GLY A 9 5.87 -7.72 -25.01
CA GLY A 9 4.46 -8.06 -24.88
C GLY A 9 3.97 -8.12 -23.43
N ILE A 10 4.60 -7.40 -22.50
CA ILE A 10 4.03 -7.22 -21.15
C ILE A 10 2.93 -6.17 -21.21
N ASP A 11 1.76 -6.47 -20.61
CA ASP A 11 0.56 -5.66 -20.64
C ASP A 11 0.49 -4.59 -19.54
N GLY A 12 1.54 -4.44 -18.72
CA GLY A 12 1.58 -3.40 -17.72
C GLY A 12 2.55 -3.67 -16.57
N PHE A 13 2.52 -2.77 -15.57
CA PHE A 13 3.35 -2.86 -14.38
C PHE A 13 2.60 -2.47 -13.11
N ARG A 14 2.86 -3.20 -12.04
CA ARG A 14 2.78 -2.67 -10.69
C ARG A 14 4.10 -1.98 -10.37
N VAL A 15 4.04 -0.70 -10.01
CA VAL A 15 5.23 0.11 -9.73
C VAL A 15 5.39 0.29 -8.23
N ASP A 16 6.45 -0.32 -7.71
CA ASP A 16 6.79 -0.38 -6.30
C ASP A 16 7.21 0.98 -5.76
N ALA A 17 6.77 1.31 -4.52
CA ALA A 17 7.18 2.48 -3.74
C ALA A 17 7.30 3.77 -4.55
N ILE A 18 6.39 4.01 -5.50
CA ILE A 18 6.52 5.09 -6.49
C ILE A 18 6.52 6.49 -5.85
N THR A 19 5.95 6.65 -4.68
CA THR A 19 5.97 7.92 -3.95
C THR A 19 7.34 8.27 -3.38
N HIS A 20 8.26 7.32 -3.34
CA HIS A 20 9.60 7.46 -2.78
C HIS A 20 10.71 7.70 -3.81
N ILE A 21 10.39 7.91 -5.08
CA ILE A 21 11.42 8.10 -6.11
C ILE A 21 12.14 9.45 -6.00
N LYS A 22 11.46 10.49 -5.50
CA LYS A 22 12.06 11.81 -5.29
C LYS A 22 12.39 12.02 -3.82
N LYS A 23 13.61 12.48 -3.56
CA LYS A 23 14.14 12.77 -2.22
C LYS A 23 14.39 14.26 -2.04
N ASN A 24 14.23 14.74 -0.80
CA ASN A 24 14.67 16.07 -0.39
C ASN A 24 16.07 15.97 0.26
N PHE A 25 17.11 16.12 -0.54
CA PHE A 25 18.51 16.07 -0.07
C PHE A 25 18.94 17.33 0.69
N GLU A 26 18.14 18.40 0.67
CA GLU A 26 18.41 19.66 1.38
C GLU A 26 17.92 19.66 2.82
N ALA A 27 17.18 18.64 3.23
CA ALA A 27 16.59 18.55 4.57
C ALA A 27 17.63 18.41 5.69
N GLY A 28 18.87 18.03 5.35
CA GLY A 28 19.93 17.80 6.35
C GLY A 28 19.65 16.58 7.24
N ASP A 29 20.26 16.57 8.40
CA ASP A 29 20.09 15.50 9.40
C ASP A 29 18.71 15.63 10.07
N LEU A 30 17.98 14.53 10.11
CA LEU A 30 16.68 14.47 10.75
C LEU A 30 16.82 14.16 12.25
N PRO A 31 15.94 14.68 13.11
CA PRO A 31 15.95 14.37 14.53
C PRO A 31 15.63 12.88 14.75
N ILE A 32 16.48 12.22 15.53
CA ILE A 32 16.27 10.82 15.92
C ILE A 32 15.32 10.80 17.11
N PRO A 33 14.16 10.14 17.02
CA PRO A 33 13.24 10.01 18.16
C PRO A 33 13.88 9.25 19.33
N ASP A 34 13.47 9.58 20.55
CA ASP A 34 13.96 8.93 21.77
C ASP A 34 13.80 7.39 21.68
N GLY A 35 14.85 6.69 22.05
CA GLY A 35 14.89 5.23 22.02
C GLY A 35 14.99 4.60 20.60
N LYS A 36 15.18 5.42 19.56
CA LYS A 36 15.44 4.93 18.19
C LYS A 36 16.92 5.10 17.83
N LYS A 37 17.38 4.28 16.90
CA LYS A 37 18.75 4.33 16.38
C LYS A 37 18.85 5.22 15.14
N PHE A 38 17.76 5.38 14.40
CA PHE A 38 17.67 6.15 13.16
C PHE A 38 16.42 7.01 13.14
N ALA A 39 16.49 8.13 12.45
CA ALA A 39 15.33 8.95 12.14
C ALA A 39 14.47 8.32 11.04
N PRO A 40 13.12 8.37 11.11
CA PRO A 40 12.27 8.02 9.98
C PRO A 40 12.45 9.05 8.86
N ALA A 41 12.51 8.57 7.61
CA ALA A 41 12.79 9.42 6.46
C ALA A 41 11.53 9.80 5.64
N PHE A 42 10.35 9.36 6.04
CA PHE A 42 9.12 9.56 5.27
C PHE A 42 8.82 11.03 4.92
N ASP A 43 9.11 11.95 5.83
CA ASP A 43 8.87 13.39 5.61
C ASP A 43 9.77 14.01 4.53
N VAL A 44 10.88 13.36 4.20
CA VAL A 44 11.89 13.86 3.24
C VAL A 44 12.06 12.99 2.01
N ASP A 45 11.42 11.82 1.98
CA ASP A 45 11.56 10.87 0.88
C ASP A 45 10.24 10.39 0.29
N MET A 46 9.09 10.87 0.79
CA MET A 46 7.78 10.46 0.30
C MET A 46 7.01 11.68 -0.24
N ASN A 47 6.47 11.55 -1.44
CA ASN A 47 5.65 12.59 -2.10
C ASN A 47 6.29 13.98 -2.14
N GLN A 48 7.59 14.04 -2.33
CA GLN A 48 8.31 15.31 -2.31
C GLN A 48 7.88 16.25 -3.47
N PRO A 49 7.86 17.58 -3.25
CA PRO A 49 7.51 18.55 -4.28
C PRO A 49 8.25 18.32 -5.59
N GLY A 50 7.55 18.37 -6.73
CA GLY A 50 8.10 18.09 -8.06
C GLY A 50 8.13 16.60 -8.45
N ILE A 51 7.61 15.68 -7.62
CA ILE A 51 7.49 14.26 -7.99
C ILE A 51 6.63 14.08 -9.24
N GLN A 52 5.58 14.90 -9.39
CA GLN A 52 4.64 14.83 -10.53
C GLN A 52 5.32 15.12 -11.87
N GLU A 53 6.38 15.94 -11.88
CA GLU A 53 7.16 16.20 -13.09
C GLU A 53 7.90 14.93 -13.55
N TRP A 54 8.48 14.17 -12.62
CA TRP A 54 9.15 12.91 -12.92
C TRP A 54 8.18 11.82 -13.39
N LEU A 55 7.01 11.77 -12.75
CA LEU A 55 5.95 10.86 -13.16
C LEU A 55 5.39 11.22 -14.54
N GLN A 56 5.28 12.50 -14.86
CA GLN A 56 4.88 12.95 -16.19
C GLN A 56 5.92 12.57 -17.24
N GLU A 57 7.20 12.75 -16.95
CA GLU A 57 8.26 12.30 -17.85
C GLU A 57 8.20 10.78 -18.10
N MET A 58 7.97 9.97 -17.06
CA MET A 58 7.78 8.53 -17.19
C MET A 58 6.55 8.20 -18.06
N LYS A 59 5.43 8.89 -17.85
CA LYS A 59 4.23 8.73 -18.68
C LYS A 59 4.54 9.04 -20.14
N ASP A 60 5.12 10.18 -20.45
CA ASP A 60 5.37 10.64 -21.82
C ASP A 60 6.39 9.77 -22.57
N LYS A 61 7.43 9.34 -21.86
CA LYS A 61 8.52 8.55 -22.47
C LYS A 61 8.25 7.06 -22.52
N SER A 62 7.29 6.56 -21.75
CA SER A 62 7.04 5.12 -21.63
C SER A 62 5.55 4.77 -21.65
N LEU A 63 4.82 5.07 -20.58
CA LEU A 63 3.50 4.47 -20.34
C LEU A 63 2.47 4.82 -21.41
N SER A 64 2.43 6.07 -21.91
CA SER A 64 1.47 6.52 -22.92
C SER A 64 1.72 5.99 -24.33
N ARG A 65 2.82 5.26 -24.55
CA ARG A 65 3.20 4.72 -25.87
C ARG A 65 2.63 3.32 -26.13
N TYR A 66 2.04 2.71 -25.13
CA TYR A 66 1.59 1.33 -25.18
C TYR A 66 0.17 1.23 -24.62
N ASP A 67 -0.61 0.29 -25.15
CA ASP A 67 -1.93 -0.07 -24.60
C ASP A 67 -1.71 -1.03 -23.42
N ILE A 68 -1.60 -0.46 -22.23
CA ILE A 68 -1.16 -1.16 -21.01
C ILE A 68 -1.95 -0.70 -19.80
N MET A 69 -1.90 -1.50 -18.74
CA MET A 69 -2.45 -1.16 -17.43
C MET A 69 -1.33 -0.94 -16.41
N THR A 70 -1.46 0.10 -15.61
CA THR A 70 -0.50 0.41 -14.55
C THR A 70 -1.18 0.62 -13.20
N VAL A 71 -0.53 0.12 -12.15
CA VAL A 71 -0.91 0.40 -10.77
C VAL A 71 0.31 0.80 -9.96
N GLY A 72 0.27 1.99 -9.34
CA GLY A 72 1.36 2.49 -8.49
C GLY A 72 1.12 2.16 -7.01
N GLU A 73 2.16 1.74 -6.31
CA GLU A 73 2.11 1.68 -4.85
C GLU A 73 2.34 3.08 -4.28
N ALA A 74 1.26 3.71 -3.81
CA ALA A 74 1.22 5.13 -3.53
C ALA A 74 0.96 5.46 -2.06
N ASN A 75 1.88 5.02 -1.18
CA ASN A 75 1.85 5.38 0.23
C ASN A 75 1.87 6.90 0.39
N GLY A 76 1.05 7.44 1.30
CA GLY A 76 0.98 8.86 1.60
C GLY A 76 0.21 9.72 0.58
N VAL A 77 -0.29 9.16 -0.53
CA VAL A 77 -1.21 9.86 -1.42
C VAL A 77 -2.58 9.97 -0.77
N THR A 78 -3.15 11.17 -0.82
CA THR A 78 -4.47 11.47 -0.25
C THR A 78 -5.54 11.57 -1.35
N PRO A 79 -6.84 11.50 -1.00
CA PRO A 79 -7.90 11.72 -1.97
C PRO A 79 -7.80 13.07 -2.72
N ASN A 80 -7.23 14.11 -2.09
CA ASN A 80 -7.04 15.41 -2.74
C ASN A 80 -6.01 15.38 -3.88
N ASP A 81 -5.07 14.45 -3.83
CA ASP A 81 -4.03 14.30 -4.84
C ASP A 81 -4.47 13.36 -5.99
N ALA A 82 -5.62 12.69 -5.84
CA ALA A 82 -6.03 11.59 -6.69
C ALA A 82 -6.12 11.96 -8.18
N GLU A 83 -6.55 13.17 -8.51
CA GLU A 83 -6.64 13.64 -9.90
C GLU A 83 -5.26 13.65 -10.58
N GLU A 84 -4.22 14.11 -9.88
CA GLU A 84 -2.84 14.13 -10.40
C GLU A 84 -2.24 12.73 -10.55
N TRP A 85 -2.70 11.75 -9.77
CA TRP A 85 -2.19 10.39 -9.79
C TRP A 85 -2.94 9.48 -10.77
N VAL A 86 -4.26 9.52 -10.77
CA VAL A 86 -5.13 8.56 -11.49
C VAL A 86 -6.28 9.19 -12.27
N GLY A 87 -6.36 10.53 -12.35
CA GLY A 87 -7.37 11.20 -13.15
C GLY A 87 -7.24 10.89 -14.64
N GLU A 88 -8.35 10.82 -15.36
CA GLU A 88 -8.35 10.50 -16.80
C GLU A 88 -7.45 11.45 -17.62
N GLU A 89 -7.44 12.73 -17.30
CA GLU A 89 -6.64 13.72 -18.02
C GLU A 89 -5.23 13.88 -17.45
N LYS A 90 -5.10 14.06 -16.13
CA LYS A 90 -3.83 14.41 -15.47
C LYS A 90 -3.09 13.21 -14.88
N GLY A 91 -3.78 12.11 -14.63
CA GLY A 91 -3.22 10.94 -13.98
C GLY A 91 -2.03 10.31 -14.72
N LYS A 92 -1.10 9.77 -13.97
CA LYS A 92 0.10 9.11 -14.48
C LYS A 92 -0.02 7.59 -14.47
N PHE A 93 -0.97 7.08 -13.68
CA PHE A 93 -1.30 5.66 -13.56
C PHE A 93 -2.78 5.45 -13.84
N ASN A 94 -3.16 4.24 -14.26
CA ASN A 94 -4.57 3.86 -14.36
C ASN A 94 -5.19 3.74 -12.96
N MET A 95 -4.42 3.25 -11.98
CA MET A 95 -4.83 3.05 -10.59
C MET A 95 -3.64 3.24 -9.65
N ILE A 96 -3.93 3.45 -8.37
CA ILE A 96 -2.93 3.39 -7.30
C ILE A 96 -3.45 2.56 -6.13
N PHE A 97 -2.54 1.86 -5.46
CA PHE A 97 -2.76 1.32 -4.12
C PHE A 97 -2.54 2.43 -3.10
N GLN A 98 -3.61 2.99 -2.58
CA GLN A 98 -3.57 3.94 -1.48
C GLN A 98 -3.52 3.20 -0.15
N PHE A 99 -2.81 3.73 0.85
CA PHE A 99 -2.55 3.03 2.10
C PHE A 99 -3.32 3.60 3.30
N GLU A 100 -4.20 4.56 3.09
CA GLU A 100 -4.91 5.25 4.19
C GLU A 100 -5.70 4.27 5.09
N HIS A 101 -6.36 3.26 4.49
CA HIS A 101 -7.09 2.24 5.25
C HIS A 101 -6.17 1.23 5.97
N LEU A 102 -4.94 1.05 5.52
CA LEU A 102 -4.01 0.13 6.15
C LEU A 102 -3.58 0.60 7.54
N GLY A 103 -3.52 1.91 7.77
CA GLY A 103 -3.24 2.50 9.09
C GLY A 103 -4.30 2.22 10.16
N LEU A 104 -5.46 1.67 9.76
CA LEU A 104 -6.55 1.34 10.68
C LEU A 104 -6.45 -0.07 11.29
N TRP A 105 -5.49 -0.89 10.86
CA TRP A 105 -5.33 -2.20 11.47
C TRP A 105 -4.76 -2.08 12.88
N SER A 106 -5.35 -2.82 13.80
CA SER A 106 -4.95 -2.81 15.18
C SER A 106 -3.68 -3.62 15.41
N THR A 107 -2.75 -3.01 16.11
CA THR A 107 -1.64 -3.71 16.77
C THR A 107 -1.99 -3.86 18.25
N GLY A 108 -2.02 -5.10 18.75
CA GLY A 108 -2.36 -5.38 20.14
C GLY A 108 -3.86 -5.26 20.45
N ASP A 109 -4.21 -4.58 21.53
CA ASP A 109 -5.59 -4.54 22.08
C ASP A 109 -6.54 -3.56 21.35
N THR A 110 -6.08 -2.85 20.34
CA THR A 110 -6.95 -1.92 19.60
C THR A 110 -7.87 -2.69 18.65
N LYS A 111 -9.17 -2.44 18.76
CA LYS A 111 -10.17 -3.02 17.86
C LYS A 111 -10.19 -2.29 16.53
N PHE A 112 -10.49 -3.03 15.45
CA PHE A 112 -10.73 -2.46 14.14
C PHE A 112 -11.87 -1.42 14.19
N ASP A 113 -11.56 -0.18 13.77
CA ASP A 113 -12.54 0.91 13.71
C ASP A 113 -13.29 0.88 12.37
N VAL A 114 -14.44 0.21 12.38
CA VAL A 114 -15.34 0.09 11.21
C VAL A 114 -15.82 1.47 10.72
N LYS A 115 -16.02 2.43 11.63
CA LYS A 115 -16.46 3.78 11.25
C LYS A 115 -15.38 4.52 10.49
N ALA A 116 -14.16 4.51 11.00
CA ALA A 116 -13.00 5.10 10.33
C ALA A 116 -12.74 4.43 8.97
N TYR A 117 -12.82 3.10 8.90
CA TYR A 117 -12.70 2.36 7.63
C TYR A 117 -13.73 2.82 6.59
N LYS A 118 -15.00 2.89 6.96
CA LYS A 118 -16.07 3.38 6.09
C LYS A 118 -15.83 4.83 5.64
N GLN A 119 -15.28 5.66 6.51
CA GLN A 119 -14.95 7.04 6.16
C GLN A 119 -13.84 7.12 5.11
N VAL A 120 -12.78 6.32 5.25
CA VAL A 120 -11.69 6.24 4.25
C VAL A 120 -12.26 5.79 2.90
N LEU A 121 -12.98 4.67 2.87
CA LEU A 121 -13.56 4.16 1.64
C LEU A 121 -14.48 5.18 0.96
N ASN A 122 -15.36 5.81 1.72
CA ASN A 122 -16.30 6.80 1.18
C ASN A 122 -15.58 8.05 0.62
N ARG A 123 -14.49 8.52 1.26
CA ARG A 123 -13.70 9.63 0.72
C ARG A 123 -13.09 9.28 -0.63
N TRP A 124 -12.45 8.12 -0.74
CA TRP A 124 -11.81 7.66 -1.98
C TRP A 124 -12.84 7.41 -3.08
N GLN A 125 -13.97 6.76 -2.78
CA GLN A 125 -15.03 6.53 -3.75
C GLN A 125 -15.61 7.84 -4.30
N LYS A 126 -15.88 8.82 -3.43
CA LYS A 126 -16.41 10.12 -3.84
C LYS A 126 -15.39 10.97 -4.61
N GLN A 127 -14.13 10.93 -4.22
CA GLN A 127 -13.10 11.74 -4.87
C GLN A 127 -12.77 11.22 -6.27
N LEU A 128 -12.86 9.91 -6.48
CA LEU A 128 -12.61 9.31 -7.77
C LEU A 128 -13.86 9.21 -8.66
N GLU A 129 -15.03 9.55 -8.16
CA GLU A 129 -16.26 9.57 -8.96
C GLU A 129 -16.09 10.56 -10.13
N ASN A 130 -16.21 10.06 -11.37
CA ASN A 130 -15.99 10.80 -12.61
C ASN A 130 -14.58 11.43 -12.78
N VAL A 131 -13.61 11.01 -11.99
CA VAL A 131 -12.22 11.51 -12.04
C VAL A 131 -11.26 10.41 -12.45
N GLY A 132 -11.36 9.22 -11.83
CA GLY A 132 -10.44 8.12 -12.06
C GLY A 132 -10.96 6.79 -11.53
N TRP A 133 -10.07 5.80 -11.37
CA TRP A 133 -10.45 4.43 -11.02
C TRP A 133 -9.69 3.91 -9.80
N ASN A 134 -10.38 3.20 -8.89
CA ASN A 134 -9.78 2.65 -7.67
C ASN A 134 -9.11 1.29 -7.92
N ALA A 135 -7.94 1.07 -7.34
CA ALA A 135 -7.44 -0.26 -7.02
C ALA A 135 -7.95 -0.67 -5.64
N LEU A 136 -8.84 -1.65 -5.60
CA LEU A 136 -9.48 -2.10 -4.37
C LEU A 136 -8.69 -3.26 -3.76
N PHE A 137 -8.17 -3.11 -2.55
CA PHE A 137 -7.47 -4.15 -1.81
C PHE A 137 -7.61 -3.93 -0.31
N ILE A 138 -7.40 -4.97 0.49
CA ILE A 138 -7.43 -4.90 1.95
C ILE A 138 -6.18 -5.49 2.60
N GLU A 139 -5.45 -6.34 1.89
CA GLU A 139 -4.20 -6.94 2.36
C GLU A 139 -3.22 -7.15 1.21
N ASN A 140 -1.94 -7.30 1.52
CA ASN A 140 -0.87 -7.59 0.60
C ASN A 140 0.26 -8.36 1.30
N HIS A 141 1.40 -8.55 0.63
CA HIS A 141 2.57 -9.26 1.16
C HIS A 141 3.28 -8.53 2.32
N ASP A 142 3.02 -7.22 2.51
CA ASP A 142 3.60 -6.41 3.59
C ASP A 142 2.69 -6.31 4.81
N GLN A 143 1.51 -6.93 4.77
CA GLN A 143 0.49 -6.80 5.80
C GLN A 143 0.07 -8.16 6.37
N PRO A 144 -0.27 -8.23 7.65
CA PRO A 144 -0.91 -9.42 8.21
C PRO A 144 -2.27 -9.67 7.57
N ARG A 145 -2.73 -10.93 7.62
CA ARG A 145 -4.03 -11.33 7.09
C ARG A 145 -5.18 -10.61 7.79
N ARG A 146 -6.10 -10.03 7.01
CA ARG A 146 -7.20 -9.22 7.56
C ARG A 146 -8.20 -10.02 8.36
N VAL A 147 -8.44 -11.27 7.98
CA VAL A 147 -9.29 -12.17 8.77
C VAL A 147 -8.77 -12.29 10.20
N SER A 148 -7.44 -12.37 10.38
CA SER A 148 -6.83 -12.46 11.71
C SER A 148 -6.71 -11.12 12.45
N THR A 149 -6.64 -9.98 11.75
CA THR A 149 -6.40 -8.68 12.38
C THR A 149 -7.65 -7.84 12.54
N TRP A 150 -8.61 -7.94 11.63
CA TRP A 150 -9.87 -7.19 11.64
C TRP A 150 -11.08 -8.04 11.97
N GLY A 151 -10.99 -9.36 11.81
CA GLY A 151 -12.04 -10.33 12.04
C GLY A 151 -11.82 -11.20 13.26
N ASP A 152 -12.54 -12.29 13.31
CA ASP A 152 -12.37 -13.41 14.24
C ASP A 152 -12.02 -14.67 13.41
N ASP A 153 -10.74 -15.01 13.41
CA ASP A 153 -10.20 -16.13 12.62
C ASP A 153 -10.38 -17.49 13.27
N LYS A 154 -11.14 -17.57 14.37
CA LYS A 154 -11.43 -18.79 15.14
C LYS A 154 -12.91 -19.15 15.10
N ASN A 155 -13.74 -18.32 15.77
CA ASN A 155 -15.16 -18.65 15.95
C ASN A 155 -16.02 -18.21 14.76
N TYR A 156 -15.61 -17.13 14.06
CA TYR A 156 -16.34 -16.51 12.96
C TYR A 156 -15.45 -16.30 11.74
N TRP A 157 -14.58 -17.28 11.45
CA TRP A 157 -13.64 -17.20 10.34
C TRP A 157 -14.31 -16.98 8.99
N TYR A 158 -15.34 -17.78 8.67
CA TYR A 158 -16.06 -17.70 7.41
C TYR A 158 -16.80 -16.35 7.25
N GLU A 159 -17.50 -15.94 8.29
CA GLU A 159 -18.23 -14.67 8.32
C GLU A 159 -17.27 -13.48 8.22
N SER A 160 -16.13 -13.54 8.89
CA SER A 160 -15.09 -12.52 8.81
C SER A 160 -14.52 -12.41 7.38
N ALA A 161 -14.13 -13.51 6.79
CA ALA A 161 -13.58 -13.53 5.44
C ALA A 161 -14.57 -13.01 4.40
N THR A 162 -15.83 -13.50 4.44
CA THR A 162 -16.86 -13.12 3.48
C THR A 162 -17.34 -11.68 3.68
N SER A 163 -17.42 -11.18 4.93
CA SER A 163 -17.78 -9.78 5.18
C SER A 163 -16.71 -8.81 4.68
N HIS A 164 -15.42 -9.13 4.85
CA HIS A 164 -14.34 -8.33 4.30
C HIS A 164 -14.37 -8.33 2.78
N ALA A 165 -14.54 -9.48 2.14
CA ALA A 165 -14.68 -9.57 0.68
C ALA A 165 -15.86 -8.73 0.18
N THR A 166 -17.03 -8.83 0.82
CA THR A 166 -18.20 -8.03 0.47
C THR A 166 -17.93 -6.54 0.59
N ALA A 167 -17.23 -6.11 1.65
CA ALA A 167 -16.98 -4.70 1.93
C ALA A 167 -16.14 -4.02 0.84
N TYR A 168 -15.20 -4.71 0.19
CA TYR A 168 -14.36 -4.06 -0.81
C TYR A 168 -14.67 -4.48 -2.26
N PHE A 169 -15.16 -5.69 -2.53
CA PHE A 169 -15.54 -6.10 -3.89
C PHE A 169 -16.72 -5.33 -4.46
N LEU A 170 -17.63 -4.87 -3.64
CA LEU A 170 -18.85 -4.19 -4.08
C LEU A 170 -18.70 -2.66 -4.23
N GLN A 171 -17.48 -2.17 -4.26
CA GLN A 171 -17.15 -0.77 -4.54
C GLN A 171 -16.82 -0.56 -6.01
N GLN A 172 -16.84 0.70 -6.46
CA GLN A 172 -16.36 1.05 -7.79
C GLN A 172 -14.82 0.97 -7.83
N GLY A 173 -14.29 0.09 -8.67
CA GLY A 173 -12.85 -0.13 -8.82
C GLY A 173 -12.53 -1.55 -9.28
N THR A 174 -11.24 -1.83 -9.41
CA THR A 174 -10.72 -3.15 -9.73
C THR A 174 -10.26 -3.84 -8.45
N PRO A 175 -10.87 -4.97 -8.04
CA PRO A 175 -10.44 -5.71 -6.87
C PRO A 175 -9.13 -6.47 -7.15
N PHE A 176 -8.18 -6.32 -6.22
CA PHE A 176 -6.94 -7.08 -6.19
C PHE A 176 -7.00 -8.07 -5.04
N ILE A 177 -6.91 -9.35 -5.36
CA ILE A 177 -6.98 -10.44 -4.40
C ILE A 177 -5.57 -10.93 -4.12
N TYR A 178 -5.12 -10.77 -2.87
CA TYR A 178 -3.83 -11.31 -2.46
C TYR A 178 -3.93 -12.84 -2.33
N GLN A 179 -2.91 -13.56 -2.79
CA GLN A 179 -2.88 -15.03 -2.76
C GLN A 179 -3.23 -15.57 -1.36
N GLY A 180 -4.15 -16.51 -1.29
CA GLY A 180 -4.71 -17.07 -0.05
C GLY A 180 -5.89 -16.30 0.53
N GLN A 181 -6.14 -15.07 0.09
CA GLN A 181 -7.31 -14.30 0.52
C GLN A 181 -8.62 -14.92 0.02
N GLU A 182 -8.60 -15.52 -1.19
CA GLU A 182 -9.72 -16.23 -1.80
C GLU A 182 -10.20 -17.44 -0.98
N ILE A 183 -9.34 -17.98 -0.14
CA ILE A 183 -9.67 -19.08 0.79
C ILE A 183 -9.72 -18.62 2.25
N GLY A 184 -9.73 -17.31 2.51
CA GLY A 184 -9.76 -16.76 3.86
C GLY A 184 -8.54 -17.13 4.72
N MET A 185 -7.34 -17.19 4.11
CA MET A 185 -6.10 -17.54 4.81
C MET A 185 -5.88 -16.63 6.01
N THR A 186 -5.51 -17.24 7.14
CA THR A 186 -5.19 -16.58 8.41
C THR A 186 -3.69 -16.39 8.59
N ASN A 187 -3.30 -15.61 9.61
CA ASN A 187 -1.89 -15.49 9.98
C ASN A 187 -1.34 -16.84 10.43
N TYR A 188 -0.09 -17.12 10.07
CA TYR A 188 0.62 -18.29 10.58
C TYR A 188 1.08 -18.02 12.03
N PRO A 189 0.80 -18.91 12.98
CA PRO A 189 1.22 -18.76 14.37
C PRO A 189 2.68 -19.17 14.55
N PHE A 190 3.61 -18.27 14.27
CA PHE A 190 5.03 -18.50 14.54
C PHE A 190 5.27 -18.68 16.04
N GLU A 191 6.06 -19.67 16.41
CA GLU A 191 6.37 -20.00 17.81
C GLU A 191 7.37 -19.00 18.42
N SER A 192 8.26 -18.44 17.61
CA SER A 192 9.29 -17.50 18.07
C SER A 192 9.70 -16.53 16.97
N ILE A 193 10.38 -15.44 17.36
CA ILE A 193 10.93 -14.45 16.43
C ILE A 193 12.02 -15.04 15.52
N GLU A 194 12.75 -16.04 16.00
CA GLU A 194 13.81 -16.73 15.25
C GLU A 194 13.26 -17.52 14.05
N SER A 195 11.96 -17.84 14.06
CA SER A 195 11.28 -18.52 12.96
C SER A 195 11.06 -17.62 11.74
N PHE A 196 11.25 -16.29 11.87
CA PHE A 196 11.11 -15.36 10.77
C PHE A 196 12.41 -15.26 9.97
N ASN A 197 12.31 -15.39 8.65
CA ASN A 197 13.39 -15.08 7.73
C ASN A 197 13.21 -13.66 7.18
N ASP A 198 13.38 -12.69 8.05
CA ASP A 198 13.15 -11.27 7.77
C ASP A 198 14.24 -10.41 8.39
N VAL A 199 14.66 -9.35 7.70
CA VAL A 199 15.77 -8.48 8.12
C VAL A 199 15.46 -7.75 9.45
N ALA A 200 14.22 -7.33 9.66
CA ALA A 200 13.83 -6.65 10.88
C ALA A 200 13.82 -7.62 12.06
N ALA A 201 13.32 -8.85 11.87
CA ALA A 201 13.34 -9.91 12.87
C ALA A 201 14.78 -10.31 13.24
N VAL A 202 15.66 -10.51 12.25
CA VAL A 202 17.09 -10.80 12.48
C VAL A 202 17.77 -9.67 13.24
N SER A 203 17.50 -8.42 12.90
CA SER A 203 18.07 -7.26 13.61
C SER A 203 17.60 -7.18 15.06
N TYR A 204 16.32 -7.52 15.33
CA TYR A 204 15.77 -7.57 16.68
C TYR A 204 16.42 -8.66 17.54
N THR A 205 16.62 -9.87 16.99
CA THR A 205 17.28 -10.98 17.71
C THR A 205 18.74 -10.68 18.01
N HIS A 206 19.47 -10.07 17.07
CA HIS A 206 20.85 -9.65 17.29
C HIS A 206 20.98 -8.57 18.36
N LEU A 207 20.07 -7.60 18.44
CA LEU A 207 20.08 -6.58 19.48
C LEU A 207 19.88 -7.19 20.88
N ARG A 208 18.93 -8.14 21.01
CA ARG A 208 18.71 -8.84 22.30
C ARG A 208 19.87 -9.72 22.73
N ALA A 209 20.62 -10.31 21.80
CA ALA A 209 21.80 -11.13 22.11
C ALA A 209 22.95 -10.31 22.68
N HIS A 210 22.97 -8.99 22.52
CA HIS A 210 23.96 -8.09 23.08
C HIS A 210 23.55 -7.47 24.43
N GLU A 211 22.29 -7.67 24.87
CA GLU A 211 21.77 -7.19 26.15
C GLU A 211 21.86 -8.24 27.28
N THR A 212 22.33 -9.45 26.98
CA THR A 212 22.64 -10.54 27.93
C THR A 212 24.13 -10.78 28.05
#